data_6119dcb77bcf85c3c8185da2b133b48c
#
_entry.id   6119dcb77bcf85c3c8185da2b133b48c
#
_cell.length_a   1.000
_cell.length_b   1.000
_cell.length_c   1.000
_cell.angle_alpha   90.00
_cell.angle_beta   90.00
_cell.angle_gamma   90.00
#
_symmetry.space_group_name_H-M   'P 1'
#
loop_
_entity.id
_entity.type
_entity.pdbx_description
1 polymer ?
#
loop_
_entity_poly.entity_id
_entity_poly.type
_entity_poly.pdbx_seq_one_letter_code
_entity_poly.pdbx_strand_id
1 'polypeptide(L)'
;MKKNNRYRNNRYRKYRYLRYLLMLVISLFVVGGLFSSFQNFEKKEYRKEKELQKNPEAQMEISNPNIRVLIMTDGYAEVAHPTVEISAVNGLVITYGEETEETEGMQSVIFAPDDPRFQSGNVRIYARDGGEITLQSIERGCGTPSYAGILELRTTAEGVIVINELPVETYLCKVVPSEMPASYELEALKAQAVCARSYAYQQMQDYAYPEYEAHVNDSTDYQVYGNSLPQNTTNQAVEETKGQVVRYQGQIVTTYYYSTSCGKTTNLEAWGTECNEQNAYLQSVEVKDSEGDYEQGLPWYRWEADIPVETLSNLIGINTGKDIGVLQSLEVTKEGPGGVALQICAVGEKGQLTVETENKIRRALGGSGYEIRKQDGTNVASSSLLPSAFFTIQREGDIFFIKGGGYGHGIGMSQNGANEMAKKGKNYMDILTLFFQGITVE
;
A
#
# COMPACT_ATOMS: atom_id res chain seq x y z
N MET A 1 54.21 -29.32 -46.74
CA MET A 1 53.47 -28.88 -45.48
C MET A 1 52.16 -28.14 -45.79
N LYS A 2 51.22 -28.63 -46.62
CA LYS A 2 49.93 -27.92 -46.91
C LYS A 2 48.68 -28.82 -46.82
N LYS A 3 48.74 -30.04 -46.29
CA LYS A 3 47.59 -30.96 -46.21
C LYS A 3 46.94 -31.05 -44.81
N ASN A 4 47.57 -30.58 -43.72
CA ASN A 4 47.04 -30.75 -42.36
C ASN A 4 46.10 -29.61 -41.88
N ASN A 5 46.00 -28.50 -42.59
CA ASN A 5 45.13 -27.36 -42.11
C ASN A 5 43.66 -27.44 -42.59
N ARG A 6 43.34 -28.25 -43.63
CA ARG A 6 41.94 -28.39 -44.08
C ARG A 6 41.08 -29.30 -43.20
N TYR A 7 41.69 -30.31 -42.53
CA TYR A 7 40.96 -31.24 -41.66
C TYR A 7 40.63 -30.64 -40.30
N ARG A 8 41.44 -29.69 -39.81
CA ARG A 8 41.22 -29.04 -38.53
C ARG A 8 40.08 -28.00 -38.60
N ASN A 9 39.94 -27.26 -39.71
CA ASN A 9 38.87 -26.29 -39.91
C ASN A 9 37.47 -26.93 -40.10
N ASN A 10 37.39 -28.13 -40.67
CA ASN A 10 36.12 -28.82 -40.86
C ASN A 10 35.57 -29.41 -39.55
N ARG A 11 36.41 -29.80 -38.59
CA ARG A 11 35.99 -30.27 -37.25
C ARG A 11 35.43 -29.11 -36.43
N TYR A 12 36.08 -27.94 -36.43
CA TYR A 12 35.57 -26.76 -35.70
C TYR A 12 34.24 -26.23 -36.26
N ARG A 13 34.06 -26.30 -37.58
CA ARG A 13 32.82 -25.91 -38.23
C ARG A 13 31.65 -26.86 -37.86
N LYS A 14 31.91 -28.17 -37.80
CA LYS A 14 30.92 -29.18 -37.38
C LYS A 14 30.49 -29.03 -35.90
N TYR A 15 31.44 -28.74 -34.99
CA TYR A 15 31.13 -28.48 -33.57
C TYR A 15 30.36 -27.18 -33.38
N ARG A 16 30.58 -26.17 -34.16
CA ARG A 16 29.83 -24.91 -34.13
C ARG A 16 28.39 -25.11 -34.59
N TYR A 17 28.15 -25.84 -35.66
CA TYR A 17 26.82 -26.21 -36.12
C TYR A 17 26.07 -27.09 -35.11
N LEU A 18 26.75 -28.03 -34.50
CA LEU A 18 26.15 -28.90 -33.48
C LEU A 18 25.72 -28.10 -32.22
N ARG A 19 26.52 -27.11 -31.83
CA ARG A 19 26.15 -26.20 -30.74
C ARG A 19 24.92 -25.31 -31.06
N TYR A 20 24.86 -24.76 -32.26
CA TYR A 20 23.70 -23.98 -32.70
C TYR A 20 22.44 -24.85 -32.81
N LEU A 21 22.57 -26.09 -33.30
CA LEU A 21 21.44 -27.02 -33.35
C LEU A 21 20.97 -27.40 -31.94
N LEU A 22 21.89 -27.61 -31.02
CA LEU A 22 21.57 -27.91 -29.61
C LEU A 22 20.88 -26.74 -28.91
N MET A 23 21.35 -25.48 -29.12
CA MET A 23 20.70 -24.29 -28.61
C MET A 23 19.31 -24.09 -29.22
N LEU A 24 19.13 -24.38 -30.48
CA LEU A 24 17.84 -24.27 -31.16
C LEU A 24 16.84 -25.31 -30.65
N VAL A 25 17.29 -26.54 -30.37
CA VAL A 25 16.45 -27.59 -29.76
C VAL A 25 16.09 -27.22 -28.33
N ILE A 26 17.02 -26.71 -27.53
CA ILE A 26 16.75 -26.26 -26.16
C ILE A 26 15.75 -25.07 -26.16
N SER A 27 15.91 -24.11 -27.06
CA SER A 27 14.98 -22.99 -27.18
C SER A 27 13.57 -23.44 -27.60
N LEU A 28 13.46 -24.44 -28.48
CA LEU A 28 12.16 -25.03 -28.86
C LEU A 28 11.50 -25.79 -27.70
N PHE A 29 12.29 -26.48 -26.85
CA PHE A 29 11.75 -27.13 -25.65
C PHE A 29 11.30 -26.11 -24.59
N VAL A 30 12.02 -25.02 -24.39
CA VAL A 30 11.64 -23.94 -23.45
C VAL A 30 10.37 -23.24 -23.93
N VAL A 31 10.30 -22.87 -25.23
CA VAL A 31 9.11 -22.26 -25.82
C VAL A 31 7.91 -23.22 -25.80
N GLY A 32 8.12 -24.51 -26.10
CA GLY A 32 7.08 -25.53 -26.02
C GLY A 32 6.58 -25.76 -24.59
N GLY A 33 7.48 -25.71 -23.60
CA GLY A 33 7.13 -25.81 -22.17
C GLY A 33 6.30 -24.61 -21.70
N LEU A 34 6.69 -23.40 -22.08
CA LEU A 34 5.97 -22.16 -21.79
C LEU A 34 4.58 -22.15 -22.45
N PHE A 35 4.49 -22.58 -23.71
CA PHE A 35 3.22 -22.67 -24.44
C PHE A 35 2.28 -23.72 -23.85
N SER A 36 2.81 -24.87 -23.41
CA SER A 36 2.04 -25.90 -22.71
C SER A 36 1.55 -25.44 -21.33
N SER A 37 2.38 -24.69 -20.59
CA SER A 37 2.01 -24.09 -19.31
C SER A 37 0.92 -23.03 -19.49
N PHE A 38 1.02 -22.19 -20.52
CA PHE A 38 0.01 -21.19 -20.86
C PHE A 38 -1.33 -21.84 -21.26
N GLN A 39 -1.31 -22.85 -22.11
CA GLN A 39 -2.54 -23.59 -22.48
C GLN A 39 -3.18 -24.33 -21.30
N ASN A 40 -2.36 -24.82 -20.35
CA ASN A 40 -2.87 -25.44 -19.14
C ASN A 40 -3.47 -24.41 -18.17
N PHE A 41 -2.90 -23.22 -18.11
CA PHE A 41 -3.44 -22.09 -17.36
C PHE A 41 -4.79 -21.64 -17.95
N GLU A 42 -4.87 -21.39 -19.25
CA GLU A 42 -6.15 -21.03 -19.94
C GLU A 42 -7.22 -22.11 -19.77
N LYS A 43 -6.85 -23.40 -19.86
CA LYS A 43 -7.79 -24.50 -19.63
C LYS A 43 -8.27 -24.57 -18.17
N LYS A 44 -7.43 -24.22 -17.21
CA LYS A 44 -7.77 -24.19 -15.79
C LYS A 44 -8.71 -23.03 -15.49
N GLU A 45 -8.45 -21.83 -16.05
CA GLU A 45 -9.33 -20.67 -15.95
C GLU A 45 -10.68 -20.91 -16.65
N TYR A 46 -10.68 -21.43 -17.87
CA TYR A 46 -11.92 -21.78 -18.58
C TYR A 46 -12.76 -22.83 -17.87
N ARG A 47 -12.12 -23.82 -17.18
CA ARG A 47 -12.84 -24.78 -16.35
C ARG A 47 -13.43 -24.13 -15.12
N LYS A 48 -12.70 -23.24 -14.48
CA LYS A 48 -13.12 -22.47 -13.31
C LYS A 48 -14.32 -21.56 -13.66
N GLU A 49 -14.27 -20.87 -14.79
CA GLU A 49 -15.39 -20.07 -15.31
C GLU A 49 -16.63 -20.94 -15.62
N LYS A 50 -16.43 -22.12 -16.19
CA LYS A 50 -17.55 -23.04 -16.49
C LYS A 50 -18.15 -23.69 -15.26
N GLU A 51 -17.36 -23.93 -14.20
CA GLU A 51 -17.87 -24.39 -12.90
C GLU A 51 -18.62 -23.27 -12.17
N LEU A 52 -18.13 -22.03 -12.24
CA LEU A 52 -18.81 -20.84 -11.72
C LEU A 52 -20.16 -20.56 -12.43
N GLN A 53 -20.22 -20.76 -13.75
CA GLN A 53 -21.48 -20.63 -14.51
C GLN A 53 -22.51 -21.75 -14.22
N LYS A 54 -22.08 -22.89 -13.70
CA LYS A 54 -22.98 -24.02 -13.38
C LYS A 54 -23.63 -23.94 -12.00
N ASN A 55 -23.14 -23.08 -11.13
CA ASN A 55 -23.71 -22.91 -9.79
C ASN A 55 -23.82 -21.41 -9.45
N PRO A 56 -24.95 -20.75 -9.84
CA PRO A 56 -25.18 -19.34 -9.51
C PRO A 56 -25.18 -19.04 -7.99
N GLU A 57 -25.53 -20.03 -7.15
CA GLU A 57 -25.47 -19.87 -5.71
C GLU A 57 -24.03 -19.90 -5.16
N ALA A 58 -23.08 -20.50 -5.87
CA ALA A 58 -21.65 -20.42 -5.52
C ALA A 58 -21.05 -19.03 -5.84
N GLN A 59 -21.72 -18.19 -6.61
CA GLN A 59 -21.36 -16.77 -6.78
C GLN A 59 -21.80 -15.89 -5.60
N MET A 60 -22.68 -16.39 -4.72
CA MET A 60 -23.17 -15.65 -3.54
C MET A 60 -22.40 -15.97 -2.25
N GLU A 61 -21.62 -17.02 -2.19
CA GLU A 61 -20.56 -17.12 -1.20
C GLU A 61 -19.37 -16.28 -1.68
N ILE A 62 -19.41 -14.96 -1.44
CA ILE A 62 -18.20 -14.17 -1.47
C ILE A 62 -17.33 -14.79 -0.39
N SER A 63 -16.39 -15.60 -0.84
CA SER A 63 -15.45 -16.25 0.05
C SER A 63 -14.82 -15.14 0.88
N ASN A 64 -14.88 -15.26 2.20
CA ASN A 64 -14.16 -14.40 3.12
C ASN A 64 -12.75 -15.02 3.33
N PRO A 65 -11.83 -14.91 2.35
CA PRO A 65 -10.55 -15.58 2.38
C PRO A 65 -9.67 -14.98 3.47
N ASN A 66 -8.68 -15.75 3.90
CA ASN A 66 -7.70 -15.24 4.84
C ASN A 66 -6.66 -14.37 4.13
N ILE A 67 -6.45 -13.17 4.65
CA ILE A 67 -5.28 -12.34 4.34
C ILE A 67 -4.15 -12.67 5.32
N ARG A 68 -2.92 -12.53 4.86
CA ARG A 68 -1.70 -12.74 5.66
C ARG A 68 -0.94 -11.42 5.73
N VAL A 69 -0.87 -10.86 6.93
CA VAL A 69 -0.33 -9.53 7.23
C VAL A 69 0.98 -9.70 7.99
N LEU A 70 2.07 -9.17 7.44
CA LEU A 70 3.36 -9.09 8.12
C LEU A 70 3.31 -7.95 9.15
N ILE A 71 3.47 -8.28 10.41
CA ILE A 71 3.46 -7.30 11.51
C ILE A 71 4.89 -6.79 11.72
N MET A 72 5.08 -5.50 11.54
CA MET A 72 6.39 -4.85 11.68
C MET A 72 6.68 -4.49 13.14
N THR A 73 7.94 -4.21 13.43
CA THR A 73 8.41 -3.73 14.75
C THR A 73 7.84 -2.34 15.10
N ASP A 74 8.23 -1.78 16.25
CA ASP A 74 7.84 -0.43 16.66
C ASP A 74 8.19 0.61 15.59
N GLY A 75 7.25 1.54 15.37
CA GLY A 75 7.40 2.59 14.37
C GLY A 75 7.47 2.08 12.93
N TYR A 76 7.11 0.83 12.68
CA TYR A 76 7.18 0.17 11.37
C TYR A 76 8.59 0.17 10.77
N ALA A 77 9.61 0.03 11.64
CA ALA A 77 11.00 0.18 11.23
C ALA A 77 11.57 -1.06 10.52
N GLU A 78 11.29 -2.27 11.07
CA GLU A 78 11.88 -3.52 10.61
C GLU A 78 10.81 -4.63 10.57
N VAL A 79 11.08 -5.69 9.81
CA VAL A 79 10.19 -6.86 9.70
C VAL A 79 10.52 -7.96 10.73
N ALA A 80 11.77 -8.00 11.20
CA ALA A 80 12.27 -8.99 12.14
C ALA A 80 12.27 -8.44 13.57
N HIS A 81 11.56 -9.12 14.47
CA HIS A 81 11.49 -8.75 15.88
C HIS A 81 12.64 -9.40 16.64
N PRO A 82 13.37 -8.66 17.52
CA PRO A 82 14.38 -9.27 18.37
C PRO A 82 13.82 -10.37 19.26
N THR A 83 12.61 -10.16 19.78
CA THR A 83 11.81 -11.12 20.55
C THR A 83 10.33 -10.82 20.33
N VAL A 84 9.50 -11.83 20.48
CA VAL A 84 8.03 -11.71 20.40
C VAL A 84 7.44 -12.15 21.72
N GLU A 85 6.73 -11.24 22.40
CA GLU A 85 6.01 -11.53 23.64
C GLU A 85 4.51 -11.42 23.41
N ILE A 86 3.79 -12.48 23.74
CA ILE A 86 2.34 -12.58 23.48
C ILE A 86 1.59 -13.15 24.67
N SER A 87 0.31 -12.78 24.77
CA SER A 87 -0.64 -13.38 25.71
C SER A 87 -2.07 -13.33 25.14
N ALA A 88 -3.00 -14.05 25.77
CA ALA A 88 -4.42 -13.91 25.50
C ALA A 88 -5.24 -14.04 26.78
N VAL A 89 -6.42 -13.41 26.80
CA VAL A 89 -7.28 -13.36 28.00
C VAL A 89 -7.59 -14.77 28.54
N ASN A 90 -7.95 -15.69 27.65
CA ASN A 90 -8.31 -17.07 28.00
C ASN A 90 -7.18 -18.09 27.76
N GLY A 91 -5.96 -17.60 27.50
CA GLY A 91 -4.79 -18.43 27.18
C GLY A 91 -4.61 -18.64 25.68
N LEU A 92 -3.47 -19.22 25.35
CA LEU A 92 -3.01 -19.50 24.00
C LEU A 92 -3.02 -20.98 23.70
N VAL A 93 -3.23 -21.34 22.45
CA VAL A 93 -2.92 -22.64 21.88
C VAL A 93 -1.77 -22.45 20.89
N ILE A 94 -0.65 -23.12 21.14
CA ILE A 94 0.61 -22.99 20.41
C ILE A 94 0.91 -24.34 19.75
N THR A 95 1.05 -24.34 18.42
CA THR A 95 1.31 -25.55 17.64
C THR A 95 2.64 -25.42 16.88
N TYR A 96 3.48 -26.44 16.93
CA TYR A 96 4.74 -26.54 16.23
C TYR A 96 5.06 -28.02 15.93
N GLY A 97 5.35 -28.33 14.68
CA GLY A 97 5.43 -29.74 14.22
C GLY A 97 4.15 -30.50 14.54
N GLU A 98 4.25 -31.59 15.30
CA GLU A 98 3.12 -32.42 15.78
C GLU A 98 2.71 -32.06 17.23
N GLU A 99 3.41 -31.12 17.87
CA GLU A 99 3.20 -30.78 19.28
C GLU A 99 2.18 -29.63 19.41
N THR A 100 1.46 -29.64 20.52
CA THR A 100 0.51 -28.59 20.92
C THR A 100 0.70 -28.29 22.40
N GLU A 101 0.87 -27.00 22.70
CA GLU A 101 0.95 -26.49 24.07
C GLU A 101 -0.25 -25.56 24.31
N GLU A 102 -0.77 -25.56 25.54
CA GLU A 102 -1.80 -24.63 25.98
C GLU A 102 -1.29 -23.83 27.18
N THR A 103 -1.66 -22.56 27.25
CA THR A 103 -1.32 -21.68 28.38
C THR A 103 -2.54 -21.36 29.23
N GLU A 104 -2.30 -20.96 30.45
CA GLU A 104 -3.34 -20.36 31.30
C GLU A 104 -3.70 -18.94 30.79
N GLY A 105 -4.88 -18.47 31.19
CA GLY A 105 -5.33 -17.14 30.84
C GLY A 105 -4.35 -16.06 31.30
N MET A 106 -4.11 -15.05 30.43
CA MET A 106 -3.18 -13.95 30.66
C MET A 106 -1.70 -14.34 30.87
N GLN A 107 -1.35 -15.60 30.73
CA GLN A 107 0.04 -16.04 30.78
C GLN A 107 0.79 -15.52 29.54
N SER A 108 1.90 -14.79 29.81
CA SER A 108 2.80 -14.32 28.75
C SER A 108 3.73 -15.43 28.28
N VAL A 109 3.94 -15.51 26.95
CA VAL A 109 4.89 -16.42 26.32
C VAL A 109 5.86 -15.58 25.48
N ILE A 110 7.15 -15.86 25.63
CA ILE A 110 8.21 -15.17 24.87
C ILE A 110 8.82 -16.14 23.87
N PHE A 111 9.05 -15.63 22.65
CA PHE A 111 9.77 -16.32 21.58
C PHE A 111 11.00 -15.51 21.22
N ALA A 112 12.18 -16.09 21.38
CA ALA A 112 13.44 -15.60 20.86
C ALA A 112 13.83 -16.35 19.59
N PRO A 113 14.77 -15.86 18.77
CA PRO A 113 15.16 -16.55 17.52
C PRO A 113 15.71 -17.96 17.72
N ASP A 114 16.24 -18.27 18.89
CA ASP A 114 16.78 -19.58 19.28
C ASP A 114 15.78 -20.46 20.05
N ASP A 115 14.51 -20.09 20.09
CA ASP A 115 13.48 -20.88 20.77
C ASP A 115 13.39 -22.29 20.16
N PRO A 116 13.44 -23.34 20.99
CA PRO A 116 13.49 -24.73 20.52
C PRO A 116 12.25 -25.13 19.68
N ARG A 117 11.10 -24.48 19.84
CA ARG A 117 9.89 -24.75 19.06
C ARG A 117 10.09 -24.52 17.57
N PHE A 118 10.98 -23.60 17.19
CA PHE A 118 11.32 -23.34 15.78
C PHE A 118 12.10 -24.47 15.10
N GLN A 119 12.66 -25.41 15.85
CA GLN A 119 13.33 -26.59 15.27
C GLN A 119 12.36 -27.51 14.52
N SER A 120 11.07 -27.43 14.85
CA SER A 120 10.01 -28.19 14.18
C SER A 120 9.35 -27.43 13.01
N GLY A 121 9.83 -26.23 12.67
CA GLY A 121 9.29 -25.34 11.62
C GLY A 121 8.61 -24.10 12.19
N ASN A 122 7.62 -23.59 11.45
CA ASN A 122 6.87 -22.42 11.88
C ASN A 122 6.00 -22.74 13.09
N VAL A 123 5.85 -21.77 13.99
CA VAL A 123 4.97 -21.86 15.17
C VAL A 123 3.66 -21.15 14.83
N ARG A 124 2.53 -21.80 15.02
CA ARG A 124 1.19 -21.21 14.80
C ARG A 124 0.47 -21.09 16.13
N ILE A 125 -0.09 -19.93 16.38
CA ILE A 125 -0.65 -19.53 17.68
C ILE A 125 -2.02 -18.94 17.45
N TYR A 126 -3.00 -19.36 18.26
CA TYR A 126 -4.32 -18.76 18.32
C TYR A 126 -4.79 -18.60 19.77
N ALA A 127 -5.64 -17.63 20.02
CA ALA A 127 -6.24 -17.47 21.33
C ALA A 127 -7.28 -18.56 21.57
N ARG A 128 -7.28 -19.11 22.77
CA ARG A 128 -8.33 -20.07 23.20
C ARG A 128 -9.71 -19.40 23.08
N ASP A 129 -10.71 -20.15 22.69
CA ASP A 129 -12.10 -19.72 22.53
C ASP A 129 -12.33 -18.60 21.50
N GLY A 130 -11.42 -18.46 20.50
CA GLY A 130 -11.57 -17.51 19.41
C GLY A 130 -11.35 -16.05 19.80
N GLY A 131 -10.66 -15.79 20.91
CA GLY A 131 -10.28 -14.45 21.35
C GLY A 131 -9.18 -13.81 20.51
N GLU A 132 -8.65 -12.68 20.99
CA GLU A 132 -7.50 -12.00 20.37
C GLU A 132 -6.21 -12.33 21.11
N ILE A 133 -5.10 -12.31 20.38
CA ILE A 133 -3.74 -12.44 20.88
C ILE A 133 -3.15 -11.05 21.02
N THR A 134 -2.75 -10.67 22.23
CA THR A 134 -2.06 -9.41 22.53
C THR A 134 -0.57 -9.58 22.21
N LEU A 135 -0.03 -8.73 21.34
CA LEU A 135 1.40 -8.69 21.01
C LEU A 135 2.07 -7.62 21.87
N GLN A 136 2.64 -8.06 23.00
CA GLN A 136 3.15 -7.18 24.07
C GLN A 136 4.51 -6.54 23.74
N SER A 137 5.20 -7.08 22.73
CA SER A 137 6.54 -6.62 22.33
C SER A 137 6.53 -5.44 21.35
N ILE A 138 5.35 -4.90 20.99
CA ILE A 138 5.23 -3.69 20.16
C ILE A 138 4.16 -2.74 20.67
N GLU A 139 4.28 -1.47 20.26
CA GLU A 139 3.29 -0.43 20.49
C GLU A 139 2.73 0.10 19.16
N ARG A 140 1.45 0.48 19.15
CA ARG A 140 0.74 1.14 18.04
C ARG A 140 -0.01 2.36 18.58
N GLY A 141 -0.68 3.12 17.75
CA GLY A 141 -1.48 4.27 18.17
C GLY A 141 -2.55 3.94 19.20
N CYS A 142 -3.02 2.70 19.26
CA CYS A 142 -3.96 2.23 20.29
C CYS A 142 -3.28 1.75 21.59
N GLY A 143 -1.97 1.87 21.74
CA GLY A 143 -1.19 1.20 22.78
C GLY A 143 -0.75 -0.19 22.32
N THR A 144 -0.69 -1.15 23.25
CA THR A 144 -0.33 -2.53 22.95
C THR A 144 -1.41 -3.20 22.08
N PRO A 145 -1.11 -3.61 20.83
CA PRO A 145 -2.12 -4.15 19.93
C PRO A 145 -2.47 -5.60 20.22
N SER A 146 -3.68 -5.99 19.82
CA SER A 146 -4.11 -7.39 19.81
C SER A 146 -4.64 -7.78 18.42
N TYR A 147 -4.61 -9.06 18.11
CA TYR A 147 -4.89 -9.59 16.79
C TYR A 147 -5.80 -10.81 16.86
N ALA A 148 -6.87 -10.81 16.09
CA ALA A 148 -7.74 -11.96 15.91
C ALA A 148 -7.10 -12.96 14.91
N GLY A 149 -7.61 -14.18 14.85
CA GLY A 149 -7.13 -15.22 13.94
C GLY A 149 -5.86 -15.90 14.45
N ILE A 150 -4.91 -16.12 13.57
CA ILE A 150 -3.69 -16.88 13.87
C ILE A 150 -2.49 -15.93 13.79
N LEU A 151 -1.58 -16.00 14.76
CA LEU A 151 -0.22 -15.52 14.61
C LEU A 151 0.69 -16.67 14.21
N GLU A 152 1.33 -16.56 13.07
CA GLU A 152 2.38 -17.47 12.63
C GLU A 152 3.73 -16.80 12.89
N LEU A 153 4.61 -17.51 13.61
CA LEU A 153 5.96 -17.06 13.89
C LEU A 153 6.96 -17.88 13.08
N ARG A 154 7.93 -17.18 12.48
CA ARG A 154 9.07 -17.79 11.76
C ARG A 154 10.37 -17.23 12.31
N THR A 155 11.40 -18.06 12.46
CA THR A 155 12.73 -17.56 12.84
C THR A 155 13.57 -17.28 11.61
N THR A 156 14.39 -16.23 11.71
CA THR A 156 15.42 -15.84 10.72
C THR A 156 16.72 -15.52 11.43
N ALA A 157 17.77 -15.24 10.67
CA ALA A 157 19.05 -14.79 11.25
C ALA A 157 18.95 -13.41 11.93
N GLU A 158 17.99 -12.58 11.50
CA GLU A 158 17.77 -11.22 11.98
C GLU A 158 16.81 -11.16 13.16
N GLY A 159 15.97 -12.19 13.37
CA GLY A 159 14.96 -12.19 14.44
C GLY A 159 13.76 -13.08 14.14
N VAL A 160 12.66 -12.81 14.81
CA VAL A 160 11.39 -13.52 14.65
C VAL A 160 10.45 -12.71 13.75
N ILE A 161 9.94 -13.33 12.71
CA ILE A 161 8.91 -12.77 11.82
C ILE A 161 7.53 -13.09 12.38
N VAL A 162 6.65 -12.10 12.40
CA VAL A 162 5.27 -12.23 12.87
C VAL A 162 4.31 -12.03 11.72
N ILE A 163 3.46 -13.03 11.43
CA ILE A 163 2.45 -12.98 10.38
C ILE A 163 1.09 -13.22 11.01
N ASN A 164 0.17 -12.28 10.82
CA ASN A 164 -1.21 -12.45 11.25
C ASN A 164 -2.06 -12.95 10.08
N GLU A 165 -2.66 -14.11 10.24
CA GLU A 165 -3.54 -14.75 9.26
C GLU A 165 -4.98 -14.74 9.77
N LEU A 166 -5.88 -14.06 9.03
CA LEU A 166 -7.27 -13.91 9.45
C LEU A 166 -8.19 -13.62 8.24
N PRO A 167 -9.53 -13.86 8.37
CA PRO A 167 -10.49 -13.49 7.35
C PRO A 167 -10.48 -11.99 7.03
N VAL A 168 -10.62 -11.62 5.75
CA VAL A 168 -10.59 -10.20 5.29
C VAL A 168 -11.60 -9.33 6.04
N GLU A 169 -12.82 -9.82 6.29
CA GLU A 169 -13.82 -9.00 7.01
C GLU A 169 -13.37 -8.68 8.44
N THR A 170 -12.69 -9.60 9.11
CA THR A 170 -12.11 -9.36 10.43
C THR A 170 -10.92 -8.39 10.37
N TYR A 171 -10.08 -8.51 9.33
CA TYR A 171 -8.99 -7.59 9.05
C TYR A 171 -9.50 -6.15 8.88
N LEU A 172 -10.58 -5.97 8.11
CA LEU A 172 -11.17 -4.65 7.85
C LEU A 172 -11.70 -3.95 9.11
N CYS A 173 -12.15 -4.69 10.13
CA CYS A 173 -12.55 -4.12 11.41
C CYS A 173 -11.41 -3.40 12.16
N LYS A 174 -10.15 -3.66 11.80
CA LYS A 174 -8.97 -2.96 12.34
C LYS A 174 -8.28 -2.05 11.31
N VAL A 175 -8.56 -2.20 10.02
CA VAL A 175 -8.11 -1.28 8.98
C VAL A 175 -8.95 -0.01 8.98
N VAL A 176 -10.27 -0.13 8.87
CA VAL A 176 -11.15 1.05 8.71
C VAL A 176 -10.95 2.08 9.83
N PRO A 177 -10.92 1.71 11.14
CA PRO A 177 -10.68 2.70 12.20
C PRO A 177 -9.22 3.19 12.25
N SER A 178 -8.27 2.47 11.66
CA SER A 178 -6.87 2.90 11.58
C SER A 178 -6.64 3.90 10.43
N GLU A 179 -7.50 3.88 9.40
CA GLU A 179 -7.42 4.74 8.23
C GLU A 179 -8.33 5.97 8.33
N MET A 180 -9.52 5.83 8.91
CA MET A 180 -10.50 6.91 9.04
C MET A 180 -11.00 7.05 10.47
N PRO A 181 -11.17 8.29 10.98
CA PRO A 181 -11.78 8.51 12.29
C PRO A 181 -13.17 7.87 12.39
N ALA A 182 -13.41 7.10 13.44
CA ALA A 182 -14.72 6.44 13.68
C ALA A 182 -15.88 7.43 13.92
N SER A 183 -15.57 8.71 14.10
CA SER A 183 -16.54 9.82 14.19
C SER A 183 -17.03 10.34 12.84
N TYR A 184 -16.49 9.80 11.73
CA TYR A 184 -16.98 10.17 10.39
C TYR A 184 -18.36 9.58 10.14
N GLU A 185 -19.09 10.17 9.19
CA GLU A 185 -20.42 9.72 8.79
C GLU A 185 -20.39 8.26 8.31
N LEU A 186 -21.42 7.49 8.66
CA LEU A 186 -21.49 6.06 8.36
C LEU A 186 -21.32 5.77 6.85
N GLU A 187 -21.89 6.61 5.99
CA GLU A 187 -21.76 6.43 4.53
C GLU A 187 -20.33 6.64 4.03
N ALA A 188 -19.56 7.53 4.65
CA ALA A 188 -18.12 7.67 4.37
C ALA A 188 -17.32 6.46 4.84
N LEU A 189 -17.63 5.93 6.04
CA LEU A 189 -17.01 4.72 6.57
C LEU A 189 -17.35 3.48 5.72
N LYS A 190 -18.58 3.40 5.18
CA LYS A 190 -18.96 2.35 4.21
C LYS A 190 -18.15 2.44 2.91
N ALA A 191 -18.00 3.66 2.34
CA ALA A 191 -17.15 3.87 1.17
C ALA A 191 -15.71 3.43 1.44
N GLN A 192 -15.16 3.78 2.61
CA GLN A 192 -13.83 3.35 3.03
C GLN A 192 -13.74 1.82 3.17
N ALA A 193 -14.74 1.16 3.75
CA ALA A 193 -14.76 -0.30 3.92
C ALA A 193 -14.75 -1.02 2.55
N VAL A 194 -15.56 -0.53 1.58
CA VAL A 194 -15.58 -1.07 0.22
C VAL A 194 -14.24 -0.84 -0.50
N CYS A 195 -13.65 0.36 -0.37
CA CYS A 195 -12.31 0.64 -0.90
C CYS A 195 -11.26 -0.29 -0.27
N ALA A 196 -11.21 -0.36 1.06
CA ALA A 196 -10.22 -1.17 1.77
C ALA A 196 -10.34 -2.65 1.42
N ARG A 197 -11.56 -3.16 1.25
CA ARG A 197 -11.82 -4.55 0.83
C ARG A 197 -11.33 -4.81 -0.60
N SER A 198 -11.65 -3.91 -1.53
CA SER A 198 -11.21 -4.03 -2.93
C SER A 198 -9.68 -4.00 -3.04
N TYR A 199 -9.04 -3.10 -2.29
CA TYR A 199 -7.59 -3.01 -2.18
C TYR A 199 -7.00 -4.33 -1.63
N ALA A 200 -7.52 -4.84 -0.51
CA ALA A 200 -7.04 -6.07 0.11
C ALA A 200 -7.15 -7.26 -0.85
N TYR A 201 -8.28 -7.43 -1.55
CA TYR A 201 -8.44 -8.51 -2.54
C TYR A 201 -7.45 -8.42 -3.70
N GLN A 202 -7.07 -7.20 -4.12
CA GLN A 202 -6.05 -7.02 -5.14
C GLN A 202 -4.66 -7.41 -4.63
N GLN A 203 -4.30 -7.02 -3.40
CA GLN A 203 -3.02 -7.41 -2.79
C GLN A 203 -2.94 -8.93 -2.54
N MET A 204 -4.06 -9.59 -2.30
CA MET A 204 -4.11 -11.04 -2.08
C MET A 204 -3.91 -11.88 -3.34
N GLN A 205 -3.79 -11.28 -4.52
CA GLN A 205 -3.50 -12.02 -5.76
C GLN A 205 -2.06 -12.54 -5.80
N ASP A 206 -1.16 -11.91 -5.04
CA ASP A 206 0.24 -12.31 -4.94
C ASP A 206 0.78 -12.00 -3.53
N TYR A 207 1.95 -12.54 -3.20
CA TYR A 207 2.64 -12.22 -1.96
C TYR A 207 3.62 -11.08 -2.19
N ALA A 208 3.43 -9.95 -1.49
CA ALA A 208 4.42 -8.87 -1.49
C ALA A 208 5.72 -9.29 -0.77
N TYR A 209 5.62 -10.26 0.14
CA TYR A 209 6.72 -10.88 0.88
C TYR A 209 6.71 -12.40 0.64
N PRO A 210 7.20 -12.87 -0.54
CA PRO A 210 7.11 -14.28 -0.92
C PRO A 210 7.83 -15.22 0.04
N GLU A 211 8.93 -14.78 0.64
CA GLU A 211 9.71 -15.52 1.63
C GLU A 211 8.92 -15.82 2.90
N TYR A 212 7.95 -14.99 3.24
CA TYR A 212 7.08 -15.13 4.41
C TYR A 212 5.65 -15.54 4.04
N GLU A 213 5.34 -15.63 2.74
CA GLU A 213 3.99 -15.86 2.23
C GLU A 213 3.01 -14.82 2.80
N ALA A 214 3.45 -13.56 2.93
CA ALA A 214 2.63 -12.46 3.39
C ALA A 214 2.21 -11.55 2.22
N HIS A 215 0.91 -11.19 2.20
CA HIS A 215 0.33 -10.38 1.13
C HIS A 215 0.67 -8.90 1.28
N VAL A 216 0.71 -8.43 2.52
CA VAL A 216 0.89 -7.02 2.89
C VAL A 216 1.66 -6.92 4.20
N ASN A 217 2.14 -5.73 4.55
CA ASN A 217 2.52 -5.38 5.92
C ASN A 217 1.43 -4.51 6.60
N ASP A 218 1.62 -4.17 7.88
CA ASP A 218 0.66 -3.40 8.68
C ASP A 218 0.90 -1.87 8.65
N SER A 219 1.80 -1.37 7.76
CA SER A 219 2.18 0.04 7.67
C SER A 219 1.46 0.81 6.55
N THR A 220 1.82 2.09 6.40
CA THR A 220 1.35 2.96 5.30
C THR A 220 1.86 2.58 3.91
N ASP A 221 2.73 1.58 3.79
CA ASP A 221 3.13 1.03 2.49
C ASP A 221 1.96 0.29 1.83
N TYR A 222 1.02 -0.19 2.65
CA TYR A 222 -0.22 -0.86 2.24
C TYR A 222 -1.41 -0.19 2.92
N GLN A 223 -2.02 -0.84 3.91
CA GLN A 223 -3.12 -0.30 4.71
C GLN A 223 -2.73 -0.34 6.18
N VAL A 224 -2.90 0.77 6.88
CA VAL A 224 -2.61 0.80 8.31
C VAL A 224 -3.52 -0.18 9.03
N TYR A 225 -2.93 -1.16 9.69
CA TYR A 225 -3.65 -2.24 10.35
C TYR A 225 -3.33 -2.32 11.84
N GLY A 226 -4.36 -2.37 12.68
CA GLY A 226 -4.20 -2.53 14.13
C GLY A 226 -3.67 -1.30 14.87
N ASN A 227 -3.64 -0.12 14.23
CA ASN A 227 -3.19 1.13 14.86
C ASN A 227 -4.27 1.81 15.70
N SER A 228 -5.54 1.44 15.51
CA SER A 228 -6.70 1.91 16.26
C SER A 228 -7.56 0.74 16.72
N LEU A 229 -8.21 0.89 17.86
CA LEU A 229 -9.16 -0.11 18.34
C LEU A 229 -10.41 -0.13 17.44
N PRO A 230 -11.03 -1.32 17.22
CA PRO A 230 -12.32 -1.43 16.56
C PRO A 230 -13.39 -0.57 17.25
N GLN A 231 -14.23 0.06 16.45
CA GLN A 231 -15.33 0.92 16.92
C GLN A 231 -16.66 0.42 16.36
N ASN A 232 -17.75 0.63 17.10
CA ASN A 232 -19.06 0.15 16.67
C ASN A 232 -19.47 0.70 15.29
N THR A 233 -19.20 1.98 15.01
CA THR A 233 -19.53 2.62 13.73
C THR A 233 -18.72 2.07 12.56
N THR A 234 -17.42 1.83 12.76
CA THR A 234 -16.55 1.23 11.72
C THR A 234 -16.90 -0.24 11.49
N ASN A 235 -17.19 -1.01 12.55
CA ASN A 235 -17.64 -2.39 12.43
C ASN A 235 -18.99 -2.48 11.72
N GLN A 236 -19.93 -1.55 12.01
CA GLN A 236 -21.20 -1.44 11.30
C GLN A 236 -20.99 -1.18 9.81
N ALA A 237 -20.08 -0.27 9.44
CA ALA A 237 -19.76 0.02 8.06
C ALA A 237 -19.21 -1.21 7.31
N VAL A 238 -18.33 -1.99 7.94
CA VAL A 238 -17.78 -3.25 7.37
C VAL A 238 -18.90 -4.28 7.19
N GLU A 239 -19.75 -4.49 8.19
CA GLU A 239 -20.83 -5.49 8.13
C GLU A 239 -21.90 -5.12 7.11
N GLU A 240 -22.34 -3.84 7.06
CA GLU A 240 -23.37 -3.38 6.12
C GLU A 240 -22.90 -3.36 4.66
N THR A 241 -21.58 -3.43 4.42
CA THR A 241 -20.98 -3.52 3.08
C THR A 241 -20.27 -4.85 2.85
N LYS A 242 -20.57 -5.85 3.70
CA LYS A 242 -19.88 -7.14 3.68
C LYS A 242 -19.85 -7.76 2.28
N GLY A 243 -18.63 -8.15 1.88
CA GLY A 243 -18.37 -8.75 0.59
C GLY A 243 -18.41 -7.81 -0.60
N GLN A 244 -18.87 -6.56 -0.46
CA GLN A 244 -18.94 -5.62 -1.58
C GLN A 244 -17.55 -5.10 -1.96
N VAL A 245 -17.26 -5.15 -3.26
CA VAL A 245 -16.00 -4.69 -3.86
C VAL A 245 -16.26 -3.78 -5.05
N VAL A 246 -15.29 -2.94 -5.35
CA VAL A 246 -15.32 -2.10 -6.56
C VAL A 246 -14.82 -2.91 -7.75
N ARG A 247 -15.63 -2.93 -8.82
CA ARG A 247 -15.25 -3.55 -10.10
C ARG A 247 -15.22 -2.52 -11.21
N TYR A 248 -14.27 -2.69 -12.09
CA TYR A 248 -14.18 -1.99 -13.35
C TYR A 248 -14.00 -3.00 -14.48
N GLN A 249 -14.83 -2.92 -15.53
CA GLN A 249 -14.85 -3.91 -16.63
C GLN A 249 -14.97 -5.37 -16.11
N GLY A 250 -15.75 -5.58 -15.03
CA GLY A 250 -15.99 -6.90 -14.43
C GLY A 250 -14.87 -7.43 -13.51
N GLN A 251 -13.73 -6.74 -13.43
CA GLN A 251 -12.60 -7.13 -12.56
C GLN A 251 -12.59 -6.31 -11.28
N ILE A 252 -12.24 -6.92 -10.14
CA ILE A 252 -11.96 -6.17 -8.91
C ILE A 252 -10.77 -5.26 -9.20
N VAL A 253 -10.82 -4.01 -8.74
CA VAL A 253 -9.76 -3.03 -9.01
C VAL A 253 -9.18 -2.44 -7.73
N THR A 254 -7.94 -1.96 -7.82
CA THR A 254 -7.27 -1.28 -6.71
C THR A 254 -7.89 0.09 -6.48
N THR A 255 -8.41 0.31 -5.29
CA THR A 255 -9.05 1.55 -4.88
C THR A 255 -8.16 2.31 -3.91
N TYR A 256 -7.40 3.25 -4.42
CA TYR A 256 -6.54 4.12 -3.61
C TYR A 256 -7.37 5.16 -2.88
N TYR A 257 -6.87 5.62 -1.72
CA TYR A 257 -7.48 6.68 -0.94
C TYR A 257 -6.42 7.49 -0.19
N TYR A 258 -6.76 8.71 0.16
CA TYR A 258 -5.87 9.65 0.85
C TYR A 258 -6.68 10.64 1.69
N SER A 259 -6.01 11.40 2.55
CA SER A 259 -6.69 12.19 3.58
C SER A 259 -7.58 13.31 3.02
N THR A 260 -7.01 14.30 2.31
CA THR A 260 -7.71 15.57 1.99
C THR A 260 -7.39 16.03 0.58
N SER A 261 -8.39 16.37 -0.22
CA SER A 261 -8.20 16.96 -1.53
C SER A 261 -8.06 18.48 -1.46
N CYS A 262 -7.51 19.07 -2.52
CA CYS A 262 -7.51 20.51 -2.74
C CYS A 262 -8.66 20.97 -3.64
N GLY A 263 -9.75 20.18 -3.74
CA GLY A 263 -10.87 20.37 -4.64
C GLY A 263 -10.78 19.54 -5.93
N LYS A 264 -9.65 18.86 -6.14
CA LYS A 264 -9.41 17.97 -7.29
C LYS A 264 -8.56 16.79 -6.89
N THR A 265 -8.77 15.66 -7.58
CA THR A 265 -7.88 14.51 -7.51
C THR A 265 -6.89 14.52 -8.68
N THR A 266 -5.98 13.55 -8.72
CA THR A 266 -5.11 13.26 -9.86
C THR A 266 -5.27 11.79 -10.29
N ASN A 267 -4.42 11.36 -11.23
CA ASN A 267 -4.39 10.00 -11.73
C ASN A 267 -3.01 9.34 -11.52
N LEU A 268 -2.82 8.14 -12.05
CA LEU A 268 -1.60 7.35 -11.88
C LEU A 268 -0.34 7.96 -12.53
N GLU A 269 -0.48 8.97 -13.40
CA GLU A 269 0.70 9.71 -13.91
C GLU A 269 1.51 10.34 -12.79
N ALA A 270 0.87 10.70 -11.67
CA ALA A 270 1.54 11.21 -10.48
C ALA A 270 2.58 10.24 -9.91
N TRP A 271 2.39 8.93 -10.11
CA TRP A 271 3.36 7.89 -9.74
C TRP A 271 4.24 7.41 -10.90
N GLY A 272 4.13 8.05 -12.09
CA GLY A 272 4.87 7.66 -13.29
C GLY A 272 4.30 6.44 -14.00
N THR A 273 3.08 6.04 -13.67
CA THR A 273 2.37 4.94 -14.32
C THR A 273 1.57 5.46 -15.51
N GLU A 274 1.67 4.81 -16.65
CA GLU A 274 0.90 5.17 -17.84
C GLU A 274 -0.59 4.93 -17.64
N CYS A 275 -1.38 5.93 -17.99
CA CYS A 275 -2.84 5.82 -17.98
C CYS A 275 -3.30 5.09 -19.25
N ASN A 276 -4.13 4.06 -19.08
CA ASN A 276 -4.66 3.21 -20.14
C ASN A 276 -6.10 2.78 -19.84
N GLU A 277 -6.70 1.95 -20.69
CA GLU A 277 -8.09 1.51 -20.53
C GLU A 277 -8.33 0.69 -19.26
N GLN A 278 -7.32 -0.04 -18.74
CA GLN A 278 -7.45 -0.88 -17.55
C GLN A 278 -7.50 -0.05 -16.26
N ASN A 279 -6.88 1.13 -16.23
CA ASN A 279 -6.83 2.02 -15.07
C ASN A 279 -7.61 3.34 -15.25
N ALA A 280 -8.41 3.44 -16.32
CA ALA A 280 -9.19 4.65 -16.64
C ALA A 280 -10.25 5.01 -15.59
N TYR A 281 -10.58 4.12 -14.66
CA TYR A 281 -11.44 4.41 -13.52
C TYR A 281 -10.78 5.38 -12.50
N LEU A 282 -9.45 5.53 -12.51
CA LEU A 282 -8.65 6.42 -11.64
C LEU A 282 -8.36 7.77 -12.33
N GLN A 283 -9.36 8.40 -12.92
CA GLN A 283 -9.20 9.72 -13.53
C GLN A 283 -9.21 10.83 -12.47
N SER A 284 -8.62 11.98 -12.81
CA SER A 284 -8.77 13.19 -12.01
C SER A 284 -10.22 13.67 -12.05
N VAL A 285 -10.78 13.93 -10.89
CA VAL A 285 -12.15 14.44 -10.73
C VAL A 285 -12.17 15.71 -9.89
N GLU A 286 -13.18 16.55 -10.09
CA GLU A 286 -13.46 17.68 -9.21
C GLU A 286 -14.28 17.21 -8.02
N VAL A 287 -13.80 17.49 -6.81
CA VAL A 287 -14.41 17.08 -5.53
C VAL A 287 -15.34 18.17 -5.05
N LYS A 288 -16.42 18.43 -5.82
CA LYS A 288 -17.36 19.54 -5.60
C LYS A 288 -18.80 19.19 -5.93
N ASP A 289 -19.71 20.07 -5.51
CA ASP A 289 -21.10 20.15 -5.97
C ASP A 289 -21.42 21.56 -6.51
N SER A 290 -22.71 21.88 -6.64
CA SER A 290 -23.16 23.20 -7.08
C SER A 290 -22.88 24.34 -6.10
N GLU A 291 -22.56 24.04 -4.86
CA GLU A 291 -22.27 25.02 -3.81
C GLU A 291 -20.76 25.31 -3.66
N GLY A 292 -19.91 24.49 -4.24
CA GLY A 292 -18.45 24.60 -4.22
C GLY A 292 -17.76 23.30 -3.86
N ASP A 293 -16.45 23.41 -3.56
CA ASP A 293 -15.65 22.25 -3.21
C ASP A 293 -16.07 21.72 -1.82
N TYR A 294 -16.27 20.40 -1.70
CA TYR A 294 -16.69 19.77 -0.45
C TYR A 294 -15.77 20.09 0.71
N GLU A 295 -14.45 20.12 0.47
CA GLU A 295 -13.42 20.25 1.50
C GLU A 295 -12.94 21.68 1.73
N GLN A 296 -13.54 22.71 1.07
CA GLN A 296 -13.07 24.11 1.10
C GLN A 296 -12.95 24.73 2.49
N GLY A 297 -13.66 24.18 3.50
CA GLY A 297 -13.61 24.64 4.89
C GLY A 297 -12.59 23.90 5.76
N LEU A 298 -11.90 22.90 5.25
CA LEU A 298 -11.04 22.04 6.06
C LEU A 298 -9.61 22.60 6.17
N PRO A 299 -8.92 22.36 7.30
CA PRO A 299 -7.59 22.93 7.55
C PRO A 299 -6.57 22.60 6.46
N TRP A 300 -6.53 21.37 5.95
CA TRP A 300 -5.58 20.93 4.93
C TRP A 300 -6.01 21.25 3.48
N TYR A 301 -7.18 21.87 3.27
CA TYR A 301 -7.62 22.24 1.93
C TYR A 301 -6.65 23.21 1.25
N ARG A 302 -6.03 24.12 2.03
CA ARG A 302 -4.89 24.96 1.61
C ARG A 302 -3.83 24.98 2.71
N TRP A 303 -2.59 25.09 2.30
CA TRP A 303 -1.45 25.23 3.20
C TRP A 303 -0.33 26.05 2.55
N GLU A 304 0.53 26.62 3.38
CA GLU A 304 1.69 27.41 2.99
C GLU A 304 2.92 26.99 3.79
N ALA A 305 4.10 27.12 3.18
CA ALA A 305 5.37 26.94 3.84
C ALA A 305 6.38 27.98 3.36
N ASP A 306 7.02 28.67 4.31
CA ASP A 306 8.09 29.62 4.08
C ASP A 306 9.41 28.92 4.45
N ILE A 307 10.20 28.53 3.44
CA ILE A 307 11.37 27.68 3.65
C ILE A 307 12.64 28.46 3.28
N PRO A 308 13.57 28.68 4.24
CA PRO A 308 14.85 29.30 3.95
C PRO A 308 15.62 28.51 2.86
N VAL A 309 16.28 29.25 1.96
CA VAL A 309 17.09 28.67 0.88
C VAL A 309 18.10 27.63 1.40
N GLU A 310 18.78 27.94 2.51
CA GLU A 310 19.75 27.03 3.13
C GLU A 310 19.07 25.72 3.59
N THR A 311 17.94 25.81 4.28
CA THR A 311 17.16 24.65 4.73
C THR A 311 16.74 23.77 3.56
N LEU A 312 16.14 24.38 2.52
CA LEU A 312 15.65 23.63 1.37
C LEU A 312 16.79 23.01 0.55
N SER A 313 17.93 23.71 0.42
CA SER A 313 19.15 23.18 -0.22
C SER A 313 19.65 21.91 0.49
N ASN A 314 19.72 21.96 1.83
CA ASN A 314 20.15 20.84 2.65
C ASN A 314 19.18 19.67 2.56
N LEU A 315 17.86 19.90 2.61
CA LEU A 315 16.83 18.87 2.49
C LEU A 315 16.91 18.16 1.14
N ILE A 316 16.99 18.90 0.03
CA ILE A 316 17.13 18.32 -1.30
C ILE A 316 18.42 17.46 -1.37
N GLY A 317 19.54 17.98 -0.85
CA GLY A 317 20.80 17.24 -0.84
C GLY A 317 20.71 15.92 -0.06
N ILE A 318 20.17 15.96 1.16
CA ILE A 318 20.02 14.77 2.02
C ILE A 318 19.03 13.76 1.39
N ASN A 319 17.84 14.22 0.99
CA ASN A 319 16.76 13.35 0.57
C ASN A 319 16.97 12.74 -0.83
N THR A 320 17.79 13.38 -1.67
CA THR A 320 18.08 12.89 -3.02
C THR A 320 19.47 12.27 -3.16
N GLY A 321 20.33 12.45 -2.16
CA GLY A 321 21.74 12.03 -2.19
C GLY A 321 22.59 12.85 -3.17
N LYS A 322 22.11 14.01 -3.67
CA LYS A 322 22.83 14.88 -4.62
C LYS A 322 23.06 16.27 -4.05
N ASP A 323 24.32 16.60 -3.80
CA ASP A 323 24.75 17.96 -3.42
C ASP A 323 24.80 18.86 -4.66
N ILE A 324 23.78 19.71 -4.82
CA ILE A 324 23.74 20.74 -5.86
C ILE A 324 24.22 22.12 -5.39
N GLY A 325 24.70 22.22 -4.15
CA GLY A 325 25.07 23.49 -3.51
C GLY A 325 23.88 24.32 -3.08
N VAL A 326 24.08 25.61 -2.86
CA VAL A 326 23.00 26.54 -2.49
C VAL A 326 22.02 26.67 -3.64
N LEU A 327 20.75 26.47 -3.34
CA LEU A 327 19.67 26.50 -4.31
C LEU A 327 19.46 27.90 -4.89
N GLN A 328 19.50 28.01 -6.21
CA GLN A 328 19.30 29.25 -6.96
C GLN A 328 17.88 29.37 -7.49
N SER A 329 17.31 28.28 -8.04
CA SER A 329 15.91 28.21 -8.45
C SER A 329 15.33 26.82 -8.18
N LEU A 330 14.00 26.80 -8.01
CA LEU A 330 13.20 25.59 -7.88
C LEU A 330 11.86 25.84 -8.58
N GLU A 331 11.55 25.01 -9.57
CA GLU A 331 10.39 25.22 -10.43
C GLU A 331 9.66 23.89 -10.66
N VAL A 332 8.32 23.95 -10.76
CA VAL A 332 7.52 22.85 -11.30
C VAL A 332 7.64 22.93 -12.83
N THR A 333 8.28 21.92 -13.43
CA THR A 333 8.55 21.88 -14.88
C THR A 333 7.53 21.02 -15.65
N LYS A 334 6.77 20.19 -14.94
CA LYS A 334 5.67 19.40 -15.51
C LYS A 334 4.55 19.25 -14.49
N GLU A 335 3.34 19.59 -14.90
CA GLU A 335 2.12 19.37 -14.14
C GLU A 335 1.27 18.25 -14.77
N GLY A 336 0.54 17.53 -13.92
CA GLY A 336 -0.42 16.50 -14.31
C GLY A 336 -1.87 16.91 -14.07
N PRO A 337 -2.80 15.99 -14.28
CA PRO A 337 -4.21 16.22 -14.02
C PRO A 337 -4.46 16.72 -12.59
N GLY A 338 -5.40 17.64 -12.45
CA GLY A 338 -5.70 18.28 -11.17
C GLY A 338 -4.69 19.35 -10.74
N GLY A 339 -3.58 19.56 -11.48
CA GLY A 339 -2.51 20.50 -11.14
C GLY A 339 -1.45 19.91 -10.19
N VAL A 340 -1.31 18.58 -10.16
CA VAL A 340 -0.26 17.92 -9.38
C VAL A 340 1.10 18.12 -10.04
N ALA A 341 2.16 18.41 -9.26
CA ALA A 341 3.52 18.45 -9.77
C ALA A 341 4.00 17.02 -10.11
N LEU A 342 4.28 16.76 -11.39
CA LEU A 342 4.86 15.51 -11.90
C LEU A 342 6.38 15.59 -11.97
N GLN A 343 6.93 16.80 -12.11
CA GLN A 343 8.36 17.03 -12.22
C GLN A 343 8.72 18.39 -11.65
N ILE A 344 9.78 18.45 -10.86
CA ILE A 344 10.43 19.70 -10.44
C ILE A 344 11.87 19.71 -10.92
N CYS A 345 12.38 20.92 -11.20
CA CYS A 345 13.78 21.18 -11.47
C CYS A 345 14.36 22.09 -10.39
N ALA A 346 15.41 21.62 -9.72
CA ALA A 346 16.19 22.38 -8.75
C ALA A 346 17.55 22.73 -9.36
N VAL A 347 17.88 24.03 -9.41
CA VAL A 347 19.18 24.53 -9.87
C VAL A 347 19.92 25.12 -8.69
N GLY A 348 21.11 24.64 -8.42
CA GLY A 348 22.01 25.13 -7.38
C GLY A 348 23.37 25.56 -7.93
N GLU A 349 24.25 26.05 -7.06
CA GLU A 349 25.59 26.53 -7.42
C GLU A 349 26.49 25.47 -8.05
N LYS A 350 26.29 24.17 -7.70
CA LYS A 350 27.11 23.04 -8.16
C LYS A 350 26.47 22.24 -9.31
N GLY A 351 25.25 22.56 -9.71
CA GLY A 351 24.56 21.85 -10.77
C GLY A 351 23.05 21.89 -10.66
N GLN A 352 22.39 21.00 -11.41
CA GLN A 352 20.94 20.89 -11.42
C GLN A 352 20.47 19.47 -11.14
N LEU A 353 19.25 19.35 -10.64
CA LEU A 353 18.58 18.09 -10.33
C LEU A 353 17.13 18.14 -10.79
N THR A 354 16.69 17.10 -11.48
CA THR A 354 15.28 16.87 -11.79
C THR A 354 14.75 15.76 -10.87
N VAL A 355 13.60 16.00 -10.24
CA VAL A 355 12.89 15.00 -9.42
C VAL A 355 11.54 14.76 -10.04
N GLU A 356 11.19 13.50 -10.25
CA GLU A 356 9.95 13.07 -10.88
C GLU A 356 9.11 12.27 -9.91
N THR A 357 7.80 12.21 -10.11
CA THR A 357 6.73 11.61 -9.32
C THR A 357 6.41 12.35 -8.01
N GLU A 358 5.11 12.36 -7.68
CA GLU A 358 4.61 13.11 -6.53
C GLU A 358 5.28 12.71 -5.21
N ASN A 359 5.47 11.42 -4.98
CA ASN A 359 6.08 10.93 -3.74
C ASN A 359 7.55 11.37 -3.60
N LYS A 360 8.35 11.24 -4.70
CA LYS A 360 9.76 11.68 -4.67
C LYS A 360 9.88 13.19 -4.54
N ILE A 361 8.98 13.96 -5.16
CA ILE A 361 8.92 15.41 -5.03
C ILE A 361 8.61 15.79 -3.58
N ARG A 362 7.57 15.22 -2.99
CA ARG A 362 7.20 15.46 -1.59
C ARG A 362 8.34 15.10 -0.64
N ARG A 363 9.02 13.99 -0.90
CA ARG A 363 10.18 13.53 -0.12
C ARG A 363 11.37 14.48 -0.29
N ALA A 364 11.68 14.92 -1.50
CA ALA A 364 12.81 15.81 -1.76
C ALA A 364 12.69 17.14 -1.02
N LEU A 365 11.46 17.65 -0.88
CA LEU A 365 11.15 18.93 -0.22
C LEU A 365 10.76 18.78 1.25
N GLY A 366 10.47 17.56 1.72
CA GLY A 366 10.09 17.25 3.10
C GLY A 366 11.30 17.19 4.03
N GLY A 367 11.04 17.26 5.33
CA GLY A 367 12.05 17.19 6.38
C GLY A 367 11.80 18.18 7.50
N SER A 368 12.69 18.24 8.48
CA SER A 368 12.61 19.19 9.59
C SER A 368 13.18 20.57 9.23
N GLY A 369 12.87 21.55 10.03
CA GLY A 369 13.50 22.90 9.96
C GLY A 369 12.60 23.97 9.36
N TYR A 370 11.34 23.69 9.09
CA TYR A 370 10.31 24.66 8.74
C TYR A 370 8.94 24.22 9.27
N GLU A 371 7.96 25.09 9.17
CA GLU A 371 6.57 24.82 9.56
C GLU A 371 5.64 24.89 8.36
N ILE A 372 4.55 24.16 8.44
CA ILE A 372 3.43 24.24 7.51
C ILE A 372 2.30 25.02 8.19
N ARG A 373 1.88 26.13 7.59
CA ARG A 373 0.71 26.88 8.01
C ARG A 373 -0.51 26.40 7.24
N LYS A 374 -1.47 25.82 7.95
CA LYS A 374 -2.75 25.37 7.38
C LYS A 374 -3.71 26.56 7.15
N GLN A 375 -4.76 26.33 6.36
CA GLN A 375 -5.77 27.33 6.03
C GLN A 375 -6.44 27.96 7.26
N ASP A 376 -6.61 27.21 8.33
CA ASP A 376 -7.19 27.71 9.60
C ASP A 376 -6.22 28.56 10.44
N GLY A 377 -5.02 28.79 9.94
CA GLY A 377 -3.95 29.54 10.60
C GLY A 377 -3.13 28.74 11.59
N THR A 378 -3.42 27.44 11.79
CA THR A 378 -2.62 26.59 12.66
C THR A 378 -1.30 26.19 11.99
N ASN A 379 -0.21 26.26 12.75
CA ASN A 379 1.10 25.77 12.31
C ASN A 379 1.35 24.36 12.82
N VAL A 380 1.99 23.55 11.98
CA VAL A 380 2.50 22.23 12.35
C VAL A 380 3.93 22.10 11.87
N ALA A 381 4.76 21.38 12.61
CA ALA A 381 6.10 21.05 12.17
C ALA A 381 6.05 20.29 10.83
N SER A 382 6.99 20.58 9.94
CA SER A 382 7.19 19.80 8.73
C SER A 382 7.60 18.35 9.05
N SER A 383 7.27 17.43 8.18
CA SER A 383 7.56 16.00 8.31
C SER A 383 8.43 15.50 7.15
N SER A 384 8.74 14.22 7.12
CA SER A 384 9.53 13.58 6.06
C SER A 384 8.96 13.77 4.64
N LEU A 385 7.68 14.11 4.53
CA LEU A 385 7.00 14.40 3.27
C LEU A 385 6.32 15.77 3.32
N LEU A 386 6.41 16.55 2.23
CA LEU A 386 5.52 17.70 2.03
C LEU A 386 4.06 17.23 2.02
N PRO A 387 3.07 18.02 2.51
CA PRO A 387 1.68 17.57 2.62
C PRO A 387 1.08 16.96 1.36
N SER A 388 1.34 17.56 0.21
CA SER A 388 0.90 17.09 -1.11
C SER A 388 1.86 17.58 -2.20
N ALA A 389 1.67 17.09 -3.44
CA ALA A 389 2.36 17.63 -4.61
C ALA A 389 1.50 18.64 -5.42
N PHE A 390 0.38 19.10 -4.86
CA PHE A 390 -0.43 20.18 -5.45
C PHE A 390 0.01 21.53 -4.89
N PHE A 391 1.00 22.16 -5.52
CA PHE A 391 1.56 23.41 -5.03
C PHE A 391 2.16 24.29 -6.13
N THR A 392 2.36 25.56 -5.80
CA THR A 392 3.18 26.51 -6.55
C THR A 392 4.37 26.94 -5.70
N ILE A 393 5.47 27.37 -6.36
CA ILE A 393 6.70 27.80 -5.70
C ILE A 393 7.06 29.19 -6.19
N GLN A 394 7.45 30.07 -5.28
CA GLN A 394 8.02 31.38 -5.58
C GLN A 394 9.24 31.61 -4.68
N ARG A 395 10.28 32.31 -5.19
CA ARG A 395 11.43 32.72 -4.40
C ARG A 395 11.45 34.22 -4.26
N GLU A 396 11.59 34.70 -3.04
CA GLU A 396 11.83 36.10 -2.73
C GLU A 396 13.02 36.19 -1.76
N GLY A 397 14.12 36.73 -2.22
CA GLY A 397 15.36 36.81 -1.46
C GLY A 397 15.88 35.44 -1.06
N ASP A 398 16.00 35.20 0.24
CA ASP A 398 16.52 33.95 0.82
C ASP A 398 15.41 32.99 1.30
N ILE A 399 14.19 33.17 0.82
CA ILE A 399 13.04 32.34 1.19
C ILE A 399 12.35 31.79 -0.07
N PHE A 400 12.02 30.51 -0.04
CA PHE A 400 11.08 29.86 -0.95
C PHE A 400 9.69 29.81 -0.31
N PHE A 401 8.72 30.43 -0.96
CA PHE A 401 7.31 30.39 -0.60
C PHE A 401 6.62 29.28 -1.38
N ILE A 402 6.14 28.26 -0.68
CA ILE A 402 5.40 27.15 -1.28
C ILE A 402 3.95 27.27 -0.84
N LYS A 403 3.01 27.37 -1.78
CA LYS A 403 1.57 27.41 -1.54
C LYS A 403 0.93 26.19 -2.15
N GLY A 404 0.29 25.38 -1.32
CA GLY A 404 -0.29 24.13 -1.76
C GLY A 404 -1.69 23.86 -1.20
N GLY A 405 -2.20 22.68 -1.51
CA GLY A 405 -3.49 22.23 -1.02
C GLY A 405 -3.60 20.73 -0.98
N GLY A 406 -4.43 20.23 -0.06
CA GLY A 406 -4.62 18.81 0.17
C GLY A 406 -3.55 18.17 1.06
N TYR A 407 -3.82 16.92 1.47
CA TYR A 407 -2.92 16.10 2.27
C TYR A 407 -2.98 14.65 1.76
N GLY A 408 -1.87 14.16 1.21
CA GLY A 408 -1.74 12.84 0.62
C GLY A 408 -1.39 12.88 -0.87
N HIS A 409 -1.48 11.73 -1.54
CA HIS A 409 -1.03 11.55 -2.94
C HIS A 409 -2.03 12.07 -3.99
N GLY A 410 -3.31 12.25 -3.63
CA GLY A 410 -4.32 12.81 -4.53
C GLY A 410 -4.96 11.83 -5.51
N ILE A 411 -4.67 10.53 -5.47
CA ILE A 411 -5.21 9.51 -6.38
C ILE A 411 -6.36 8.76 -5.71
N GLY A 412 -7.50 8.63 -6.40
CA GLY A 412 -8.68 7.92 -5.90
C GLY A 412 -9.48 8.74 -4.87
N MET A 413 -9.97 8.10 -3.80
CA MET A 413 -10.92 8.70 -2.87
C MET A 413 -10.24 9.61 -1.83
N SER A 414 -10.70 10.86 -1.72
CA SER A 414 -10.41 11.70 -0.56
C SER A 414 -11.29 11.28 0.62
N GLN A 415 -10.67 10.91 1.74
CA GLN A 415 -11.38 10.48 2.95
C GLN A 415 -12.21 11.61 3.58
N ASN A 416 -11.63 12.81 3.65
CA ASN A 416 -12.36 13.99 4.09
C ASN A 416 -13.44 14.41 3.08
N GLY A 417 -13.16 14.32 1.78
CA GLY A 417 -14.15 14.55 0.73
C GLY A 417 -15.34 13.61 0.86
N ALA A 418 -15.09 12.31 1.07
CA ALA A 418 -16.14 11.32 1.33
C ALA A 418 -16.99 11.69 2.54
N ASN A 419 -16.36 12.15 3.63
CA ASN A 419 -17.08 12.56 4.85
C ASN A 419 -17.92 13.82 4.63
N GLU A 420 -17.40 14.83 3.95
CA GLU A 420 -18.17 16.05 3.65
C GLU A 420 -19.33 15.79 2.68
N MET A 421 -19.15 14.86 1.73
CA MET A 421 -20.24 14.36 0.87
C MET A 421 -21.33 13.66 1.70
N ALA A 422 -20.94 12.78 2.61
CA ALA A 422 -21.88 12.08 3.47
C ALA A 422 -22.66 13.03 4.38
N LYS A 423 -22.03 14.06 4.95
CA LYS A 423 -22.71 15.15 5.70
C LYS A 423 -23.75 15.90 4.87
N LYS A 424 -23.56 15.98 3.55
CA LYS A 424 -24.52 16.53 2.59
C LYS A 424 -25.56 15.50 2.08
N GLY A 425 -25.64 14.33 2.72
CA GLY A 425 -26.64 13.29 2.44
C GLY A 425 -26.30 12.38 1.25
N LYS A 426 -25.05 12.36 0.79
CA LYS A 426 -24.59 11.40 -0.23
C LYS A 426 -24.38 10.03 0.43
N ASN A 427 -24.88 8.98 -0.21
CA ASN A 427 -24.62 7.61 0.23
C ASN A 427 -23.25 7.12 -0.27
N TYR A 428 -22.77 5.98 0.22
CA TYR A 428 -21.46 5.43 -0.12
C TYR A 428 -21.30 5.11 -1.62
N MET A 429 -22.40 4.77 -2.33
CA MET A 429 -22.38 4.55 -3.78
C MET A 429 -22.14 5.86 -4.54
N ASP A 430 -22.81 6.96 -4.12
CA ASP A 430 -22.58 8.29 -4.70
C ASP A 430 -21.13 8.72 -4.49
N ILE A 431 -20.56 8.43 -3.31
CA ILE A 431 -19.17 8.74 -2.96
C ILE A 431 -18.23 7.96 -3.89
N LEU A 432 -18.36 6.64 -3.95
CA LEU A 432 -17.47 5.79 -4.75
C LEU A 432 -17.53 6.14 -6.23
N THR A 433 -18.74 6.42 -6.77
CA THR A 433 -18.91 6.75 -8.20
C THR A 433 -18.40 8.15 -8.56
N LEU A 434 -18.28 9.08 -7.59
CA LEU A 434 -17.59 10.35 -7.82
C LEU A 434 -16.07 10.10 -8.03
N PHE A 435 -15.46 9.32 -7.15
CA PHE A 435 -14.00 9.16 -7.15
C PHE A 435 -13.48 8.13 -8.15
N PHE A 436 -14.30 7.15 -8.51
CA PHE A 436 -13.93 6.06 -9.42
C PHE A 436 -14.91 6.01 -10.58
N GLN A 437 -14.41 6.23 -11.79
CA GLN A 437 -15.26 6.41 -12.97
C GLN A 437 -15.63 5.08 -13.64
N GLY A 438 -16.94 4.89 -13.99
CA GLY A 438 -17.38 3.73 -14.73
C GLY A 438 -17.33 2.41 -13.97
N ILE A 439 -17.33 2.46 -12.65
CA ILE A 439 -17.30 1.29 -11.76
C ILE A 439 -18.68 0.70 -11.49
N THR A 440 -18.71 -0.54 -11.03
CA THR A 440 -19.81 -1.15 -10.29
C THR A 440 -19.33 -1.53 -8.88
N VAL A 441 -20.26 -1.62 -7.92
CA VAL A 441 -20.03 -2.15 -6.58
C VAL A 441 -20.92 -3.36 -6.40
N GLU A 442 -20.33 -4.52 -6.18
CA GLU A 442 -21.01 -5.83 -6.13
C GLU A 442 -20.54 -6.66 -4.94
#